data_45ff6564f44d98fc764bb2b6f008606e
#
_entry.id   45ff6564f44d98fc764bb2b6f008606e
#
_cell.length_a   1.000
_cell.length_b   1.000
_cell.length_c   1.000
_cell.angle_alpha   90.00
_cell.angle_beta   90.00
_cell.angle_gamma   90.00
#
_symmetry.space_group_name_H-M   'P 1'
#
loop_
_entity.id
_entity.type
_entity.pdbx_description
1 polymer ?
#
loop_
_entity_poly.entity_id
_entity_poly.type
_entity_poly.pdbx_seq_one_letter_code
_entity_poly.pdbx_strand_id
1 'polypeptide(L)'
;MSTEKTDASSDAFASDLLRGHTDTIVLGVLRATDRYGFEIYKTIRDATDGRYEIKEATLYATFRRLVKDGLVEAHWGDETQGGRRKYYRITDAGRAVYRQNVLDWTATQQIINTLLNLTPSSKKETNS
;
A
#
# COMPACT_ATOMS: atom_id res chain seq x y z
N MET A 1 28.53 -8.91 7.41
CA MET A 1 27.81 -9.28 8.60
C MET A 1 26.54 -10.02 8.22
N SER A 2 26.25 -11.05 8.93
CA SER A 2 25.09 -11.86 8.61
C SER A 2 23.77 -11.10 8.79
N THR A 3 23.76 -10.14 9.70
CA THR A 3 22.55 -9.37 9.96
C THR A 3 22.13 -8.57 8.74
N GLU A 4 23.07 -7.91 8.09
CA GLU A 4 22.76 -7.14 6.90
C GLU A 4 22.23 -8.03 5.78
N LYS A 5 22.86 -9.17 5.62
CA LYS A 5 22.47 -10.11 4.60
C LYS A 5 21.05 -10.62 4.84
N THR A 6 20.74 -10.90 6.10
CA THR A 6 19.43 -11.38 6.48
C THR A 6 18.37 -10.31 6.20
N ASP A 7 18.69 -9.06 6.55
CA ASP A 7 17.75 -7.96 6.33
C ASP A 7 17.44 -7.75 4.86
N ALA A 8 18.47 -7.83 4.01
CA ALA A 8 18.28 -7.65 2.58
C ALA A 8 17.37 -8.76 2.02
N SER A 9 17.58 -9.99 2.45
CA SER A 9 16.75 -11.10 2.04
C SER A 9 15.31 -10.92 2.49
N SER A 10 15.14 -10.48 3.74
CA SER A 10 13.82 -10.23 4.30
C SER A 10 13.08 -9.17 3.51
N ASP A 11 13.80 -8.09 3.15
CA ASP A 11 13.17 -7.00 2.41
C ASP A 11 12.74 -7.44 1.03
N ALA A 12 13.59 -8.20 0.34
CA ALA A 12 13.24 -8.70 -0.99
C ALA A 12 12.02 -9.63 -0.93
N PHE A 13 11.99 -10.48 0.07
CA PHE A 13 10.88 -11.41 0.24
C PHE A 13 9.59 -10.67 0.55
N ALA A 14 9.66 -9.68 1.43
CA ALA A 14 8.49 -8.88 1.77
C ALA A 14 7.97 -8.12 0.55
N SER A 15 8.88 -7.61 -0.28
CA SER A 15 8.47 -6.91 -1.49
C SER A 15 7.70 -7.81 -2.42
N ASP A 16 8.13 -9.06 -2.58
CA ASP A 16 7.44 -10.01 -3.42
C ASP A 16 6.04 -10.30 -2.90
N LEU A 17 5.90 -10.49 -1.59
CA LEU A 17 4.62 -10.76 -0.99
C LEU A 17 3.67 -9.57 -1.09
N LEU A 18 4.22 -8.37 -1.06
CA LEU A 18 3.41 -7.15 -1.08
C LEU A 18 3.08 -6.68 -2.49
N ARG A 19 3.71 -7.25 -3.50
CA ARG A 19 3.55 -6.77 -4.88
C ARG A 19 2.09 -6.76 -5.33
N GLY A 20 1.34 -7.77 -4.96
CA GLY A 20 -0.06 -7.86 -5.35
C GLY A 20 -0.97 -6.89 -4.62
N HIS A 21 -0.44 -6.16 -3.64
CA HIS A 21 -1.24 -5.26 -2.81
C HIS A 21 -0.91 -3.79 -3.04
N THR A 22 -0.05 -3.50 -4.01
CA THR A 22 0.41 -2.13 -4.23
C THR A 22 -0.75 -1.19 -4.54
N ASP A 23 -1.68 -1.62 -5.39
CA ASP A 23 -2.84 -0.80 -5.72
C ASP A 23 -3.64 -0.43 -4.47
N THR A 24 -3.93 -1.43 -3.66
CA THR A 24 -4.70 -1.22 -2.43
C THR A 24 -3.96 -0.30 -1.47
N ILE A 25 -2.65 -0.46 -1.35
CA ILE A 25 -1.84 0.37 -0.48
C ILE A 25 -1.90 1.83 -0.92
N VAL A 26 -1.74 2.08 -2.21
CA VAL A 26 -1.79 3.44 -2.74
C VAL A 26 -3.19 4.03 -2.57
N LEU A 27 -4.22 3.27 -2.89
CA LEU A 27 -5.60 3.75 -2.70
C LEU A 27 -5.85 4.09 -1.23
N GLY A 28 -5.34 3.25 -0.33
CA GLY A 28 -5.49 3.49 1.10
C GLY A 28 -4.85 4.77 1.57
N VAL A 29 -3.66 5.06 1.05
CA VAL A 29 -2.94 6.29 1.41
C VAL A 29 -3.70 7.52 0.95
N LEU A 30 -4.45 7.42 -0.14
CA LEU A 30 -5.18 8.55 -0.70
C LEU A 30 -6.57 8.74 -0.11
N ARG A 31 -7.02 7.87 0.79
CA ARG A 31 -8.39 7.97 1.31
C ARG A 31 -8.66 9.26 2.07
N ALA A 32 -7.69 9.74 2.81
CA ALA A 32 -7.90 10.89 3.69
C ALA A 32 -7.69 12.21 2.98
N THR A 33 -6.77 12.27 2.03
CA THR A 33 -6.45 13.53 1.37
C THR A 33 -5.67 13.26 0.10
N ASP A 34 -5.74 14.22 -0.82
CA ASP A 34 -4.92 14.17 -2.02
C ASP A 34 -3.46 14.28 -1.64
N ARG A 35 -2.58 13.61 -2.40
CA ARG A 35 -1.16 13.64 -2.13
C ARG A 35 -0.39 13.61 -3.44
N TYR A 36 0.80 14.21 -3.45
CA TYR A 36 1.66 14.08 -4.61
C TYR A 36 2.59 12.87 -4.45
N GLY A 37 3.24 12.48 -5.54
CA GLY A 37 3.94 11.21 -5.59
C GLY A 37 4.93 10.98 -4.46
N PHE A 38 5.77 11.98 -4.16
CA PHE A 38 6.75 11.81 -3.09
C PHE A 38 6.09 11.65 -1.73
N GLU A 39 4.97 12.36 -1.51
CA GLU A 39 4.24 12.20 -0.25
C GLU A 39 3.70 10.79 -0.09
N ILE A 40 3.21 10.22 -1.17
CA ILE A 40 2.70 8.86 -1.13
C ILE A 40 3.82 7.90 -0.75
N TYR A 41 4.97 8.05 -1.40
CA TYR A 41 6.14 7.24 -1.10
C TYR A 41 6.53 7.36 0.36
N LYS A 42 6.63 8.60 0.84
CA LYS A 42 7.07 8.86 2.19
C LYS A 42 6.08 8.32 3.22
N THR A 43 4.79 8.49 2.95
CA THR A 43 3.74 8.01 3.84
C THR A 43 3.85 6.50 4.03
N ILE A 44 4.06 5.76 2.94
CA ILE A 44 4.18 4.32 3.01
C ILE A 44 5.43 3.91 3.78
N ARG A 45 6.54 4.56 3.50
CA ARG A 45 7.79 4.26 4.19
C ARG A 45 7.67 4.54 5.68
N ASP A 46 7.11 5.70 6.04
CA ASP A 46 7.01 6.10 7.44
C ASP A 46 6.02 5.23 8.21
N ALA A 47 4.94 4.81 7.56
CA ALA A 47 3.95 3.96 8.22
C ALA A 47 4.53 2.62 8.63
N THR A 48 5.59 2.17 7.97
CA THR A 48 6.22 0.89 8.26
C THR A 48 7.57 1.07 8.96
N ASP A 49 7.88 2.28 9.40
CA ASP A 49 9.19 2.59 10.02
C ASP A 49 10.34 2.20 9.11
N GLY A 50 10.17 2.43 7.82
CA GLY A 50 11.21 2.15 6.85
C GLY A 50 11.32 0.70 6.44
N ARG A 51 10.47 -0.18 6.95
CA ARG A 51 10.55 -1.60 6.63
C ARG A 51 10.10 -1.92 5.22
N TYR A 52 9.31 -1.04 4.62
CA TYR A 52 8.87 -1.24 3.25
C TYR A 52 9.00 0.07 2.48
N GLU A 53 9.77 0.01 1.40
CA GLU A 53 9.91 1.13 0.48
C GLU A 53 9.57 0.63 -0.90
N ILE A 54 8.56 1.26 -1.51
CA ILE A 54 8.19 0.91 -2.88
C ILE A 54 9.17 1.60 -3.82
N LYS A 55 9.71 0.85 -4.77
CA LYS A 55 10.60 1.43 -5.76
C LYS A 55 9.85 2.48 -6.56
N GLU A 56 10.53 3.55 -6.90
CA GLU A 56 9.94 4.67 -7.59
C GLU A 56 9.27 4.24 -8.89
N ALA A 57 9.94 3.42 -9.68
CA ALA A 57 9.38 2.96 -10.94
C ALA A 57 8.07 2.19 -10.73
N THR A 58 8.03 1.36 -9.71
CA THR A 58 6.83 0.59 -9.39
C THR A 58 5.70 1.52 -8.97
N LEU A 59 6.02 2.50 -8.14
CA LEU A 59 5.03 3.43 -7.62
C LEU A 59 4.41 4.24 -8.75
N TYR A 60 5.23 4.79 -9.64
CA TYR A 60 4.70 5.60 -10.73
C TYR A 60 3.97 4.77 -11.77
N ALA A 61 4.38 3.53 -11.99
CA ALA A 61 3.62 2.63 -12.85
C ALA A 61 2.24 2.36 -12.24
N THR A 62 2.18 2.23 -10.93
CA THR A 62 0.91 2.04 -10.22
C THR A 62 0.01 3.27 -10.40
N PHE A 63 0.57 4.46 -10.24
CA PHE A 63 -0.21 5.68 -10.44
C PHE A 63 -0.83 5.71 -11.83
N ARG A 64 -0.02 5.42 -12.86
CA ARG A 64 -0.52 5.45 -14.24
C ARG A 64 -1.65 4.45 -14.44
N ARG A 65 -1.52 3.27 -13.88
CA ARG A 65 -2.53 2.24 -14.02
C ARG A 65 -3.82 2.63 -13.31
N LEU A 66 -3.71 3.15 -12.11
CA LEU A 66 -4.90 3.55 -11.34
C LEU A 66 -5.62 4.71 -12.01
N VAL A 67 -4.89 5.64 -12.60
CA VAL A 67 -5.50 6.75 -13.34
C VAL A 67 -6.20 6.21 -14.57
N LYS A 68 -5.54 5.33 -15.30
CA LYS A 68 -6.13 4.74 -16.50
C LYS A 68 -7.42 4.00 -16.18
N ASP A 69 -7.46 3.33 -15.05
CA ASP A 69 -8.62 2.54 -14.65
C ASP A 69 -9.71 3.36 -13.98
N GLY A 70 -9.49 4.67 -13.83
CA GLY A 70 -10.51 5.53 -13.24
C GLY A 70 -10.63 5.45 -11.74
N LEU A 71 -9.65 4.85 -11.07
CA LEU A 71 -9.68 4.69 -9.62
C LEU A 71 -9.01 5.86 -8.90
N VAL A 72 -8.22 6.62 -9.63
CA VAL A 72 -7.49 7.78 -9.14
C VAL A 72 -7.53 8.84 -10.22
N GLU A 73 -7.61 10.10 -9.82
CA GLU A 73 -7.50 11.24 -10.74
C GLU A 73 -6.21 11.98 -10.41
N ALA A 74 -5.60 12.55 -11.45
CA ALA A 74 -4.39 13.34 -11.27
C ALA A 74 -4.72 14.79 -11.57
N HIS A 75 -4.15 15.71 -10.79
CA HIS A 75 -4.31 17.13 -11.05
C HIS A 75 -3.05 17.85 -10.60
N TRP A 76 -2.80 19.00 -11.21
CA TRP A 76 -1.63 19.78 -10.88
C TRP A 76 -1.96 20.74 -9.74
N GLY A 77 -1.01 20.87 -8.80
CA GLY A 77 -1.16 21.83 -7.73
C GLY A 77 -0.86 23.24 -8.21
N ASP A 78 -1.13 24.19 -7.32
CA ASP A 78 -0.97 25.61 -7.64
C ASP A 78 0.34 26.20 -7.11
N GLU A 79 1.25 25.36 -6.67
CA GLU A 79 2.52 25.84 -6.13
C GLU A 79 3.27 26.60 -7.20
N THR A 80 3.72 27.80 -6.83
CA THR A 80 4.50 28.60 -7.76
C THR A 80 5.99 28.50 -7.50
N GLN A 81 6.37 28.18 -6.30
CA GLN A 81 7.78 28.04 -5.96
C GLN A 81 8.21 26.60 -6.11
N GLY A 82 9.31 26.39 -6.79
CA GLY A 82 9.82 25.06 -7.00
C GLY A 82 9.06 24.25 -8.02
N GLY A 83 8.16 24.91 -8.77
CA GLY A 83 7.39 24.25 -9.79
C GLY A 83 6.11 23.62 -9.27
N ARG A 84 5.33 23.14 -10.20
CA ARG A 84 4.05 22.54 -9.88
C ARG A 84 4.22 21.07 -9.56
N ARG A 85 3.38 20.56 -8.65
CA ARG A 85 3.38 19.15 -8.29
C ARG A 85 2.13 18.48 -8.78
N LYS A 86 2.27 17.24 -9.20
CA LYS A 86 1.14 16.45 -9.65
C LYS A 86 0.56 15.71 -8.46
N TYR A 87 -0.69 16.00 -8.16
CA TYR A 87 -1.40 15.39 -7.05
C TYR A 87 -2.30 14.28 -7.55
N TYR A 88 -2.60 13.35 -6.69
CA TYR A 88 -3.48 12.23 -6.98
C TYR A 88 -4.62 12.22 -5.98
N ARG A 89 -5.79 11.92 -6.49
CA ARG A 89 -7.02 11.90 -5.69
C ARG A 89 -7.74 10.58 -5.94
N ILE A 90 -8.19 9.93 -4.87
CA ILE A 90 -8.97 8.71 -5.03
C ILE A 90 -10.38 9.08 -5.50
N THR A 91 -10.92 8.29 -6.43
CA THR A 91 -12.28 8.48 -6.92
C THR A 91 -13.25 7.62 -6.10
N ASP A 92 -14.55 7.81 -6.32
CA ASP A 92 -15.54 6.94 -5.70
C ASP A 92 -15.33 5.49 -6.11
N ALA A 93 -15.03 5.26 -7.38
CA ALA A 93 -14.70 3.93 -7.85
C ALA A 93 -13.47 3.38 -7.14
N GLY A 94 -12.47 4.23 -6.93
CA GLY A 94 -11.28 3.83 -6.20
C GLY A 94 -11.59 3.43 -4.77
N ARG A 95 -12.49 4.16 -4.12
CA ARG A 95 -12.87 3.82 -2.75
C ARG A 95 -13.60 2.47 -2.69
N ALA A 96 -14.44 2.20 -3.68
CA ALA A 96 -15.15 0.93 -3.73
C ALA A 96 -14.17 -0.23 -3.92
N VAL A 97 -13.20 -0.06 -4.83
CA VAL A 97 -12.19 -1.09 -5.05
C VAL A 97 -11.35 -1.28 -3.79
N TYR A 98 -10.99 -0.19 -3.14
CA TYR A 98 -10.22 -0.29 -1.90
C TYR A 98 -10.96 -1.14 -0.87
N ARG A 99 -12.25 -0.85 -0.64
CA ARG A 99 -13.02 -1.59 0.35
C ARG A 99 -13.10 -3.07 0.01
N GLN A 100 -13.31 -3.38 -1.26
CA GLN A 100 -13.39 -4.77 -1.67
C GLN A 100 -12.06 -5.49 -1.49
N ASN A 101 -10.97 -4.80 -1.85
CA ASN A 101 -9.64 -5.40 -1.71
C ASN A 101 -9.28 -5.65 -0.25
N VAL A 102 -9.72 -4.78 0.66
CA VAL A 102 -9.47 -4.99 2.09
C VAL A 102 -10.24 -6.22 2.57
N LEU A 103 -11.48 -6.38 2.13
CA LEU A 103 -12.26 -7.57 2.49
C LEU A 103 -11.60 -8.83 1.96
N ASP A 104 -11.14 -8.79 0.73
CA ASP A 104 -10.48 -9.94 0.11
C ASP A 104 -9.20 -10.28 0.85
N TRP A 105 -8.44 -9.27 1.24
CA TRP A 105 -7.20 -9.49 1.99
C TRP A 105 -7.50 -10.11 3.35
N THR A 106 -8.52 -9.61 4.05
CA THR A 106 -8.88 -10.14 5.36
C THR A 106 -9.28 -11.60 5.25
N ALA A 107 -10.07 -11.95 4.25
CA ALA A 107 -10.47 -13.32 4.04
C ALA A 107 -9.27 -14.22 3.72
N THR A 108 -8.38 -13.72 2.85
CA THR A 108 -7.18 -14.47 2.50
C THR A 108 -6.30 -14.70 3.72
N GLN A 109 -6.17 -13.69 4.55
CA GLN A 109 -5.37 -13.79 5.76
C GLN A 109 -5.90 -14.87 6.68
N GLN A 110 -7.23 -14.93 6.84
CA GLN A 110 -7.84 -15.95 7.68
C GLN A 110 -7.60 -17.35 7.12
N ILE A 111 -7.71 -17.50 5.82
CA ILE A 111 -7.47 -18.80 5.18
C ILE A 111 -6.04 -19.25 5.41
N ILE A 112 -5.10 -18.36 5.19
CA ILE A 112 -3.69 -18.69 5.37
C ILE A 112 -3.40 -19.02 6.82
N ASN A 113 -3.94 -18.22 7.74
CA ASN A 113 -3.74 -18.49 9.15
C ASN A 113 -4.27 -19.88 9.53
N THR A 114 -5.41 -20.25 8.99
CA THR A 114 -5.99 -21.57 9.24
C THR A 114 -5.10 -22.68 8.69
N LEU A 115 -4.65 -22.51 7.46
CA LEU A 115 -3.85 -23.55 6.82
C LEU A 115 -2.49 -23.73 7.47
N LEU A 116 -1.95 -22.67 8.04
CA LEU A 116 -0.67 -22.72 8.71
C LEU A 116 -0.81 -22.92 10.23
N ASN A 117 -2.02 -23.09 10.70
CA ASN A 117 -2.29 -23.26 12.12
C ASN A 117 -1.86 -22.06 12.96
N LEU A 118 -2.07 -20.87 12.41
CA LEU A 118 -1.69 -19.63 13.07
C LEU A 118 -2.92 -18.98 13.69
N THR A 119 -3.49 -19.66 14.69
CA THR A 119 -4.70 -19.15 15.34
C THR A 119 -4.33 -18.00 16.27
N PRO A 120 -5.00 -16.84 16.15
CA PRO A 120 -4.74 -15.74 17.06
C PRO A 120 -5.07 -16.12 18.50
N SER A 121 -4.24 -15.69 19.43
CA SER A 121 -4.46 -16.00 20.85
C SER A 121 -5.73 -15.34 21.37
N SER A 122 -6.10 -14.19 20.83
CA SER A 122 -7.32 -13.53 21.26
C SER A 122 -8.54 -14.39 21.02
N LYS A 123 -8.50 -15.21 19.99
CA LYS A 123 -9.59 -16.10 19.68
C LYS A 123 -9.81 -17.14 20.76
N LYS A 124 -8.72 -17.65 21.32
CA LYS A 124 -8.81 -18.60 22.41
C LYS A 124 -9.44 -17.97 23.64
N GLU A 125 -9.04 -16.78 23.93
CA GLU A 125 -9.56 -16.07 25.09
C GLU A 125 -11.05 -15.86 24.96
N THR A 126 -11.49 -15.54 23.77
CA THR A 126 -12.91 -15.32 23.52
C THR A 126 -13.72 -16.55 23.81
N ASN A 127 -13.18 -17.70 23.53
CA ASN A 127 -13.90 -18.95 23.71
C ASN A 127 -13.88 -19.46 25.14
N SER A 128 -13.11 -18.84 25.97
CA SER A 128 -13.06 -19.23 27.39
C SER A 128 -14.14 -18.56 28.23
#